data_54de73ba6c24a58275d22dc02bba748e
#
_entry.id   54de73ba6c24a58275d22dc02bba748e
#
_cell.length_a   1.000
_cell.length_b   1.000
_cell.length_c   1.000
_cell.angle_alpha   90.00
_cell.angle_beta   90.00
_cell.angle_gamma   90.00
#
_symmetry.space_group_name_H-M   'P 1'
#
loop_
_entity.id
_entity.type
_entity.pdbx_description
1 polymer ?
#
loop_
_entity_poly.entity_id
_entity_poly.type
_entity_poly.pdbx_seq_one_letter_code
_entity_poly.pdbx_strand_id
1 'polypeptide(L)'
;MRASLEPGKLKEQWNAWVVGSAALEPEDDLLRFVNVDTTRKRAAVAQIDDYEGLPRRQHLWRPPLVMSVRVRFSHPAGELSGTAGFGFWNDPFLMTGMRVPALPRALWFFYASLPSNMKLALNAPGHGWKAATLDAGRASALLWAPLAPLLIPLMNVHRI
;
A
#
# COMPACT_ATOMS: atom_id res chain seq x y z
N MET A 1 -21.46 -2.07 -6.81
CA MET A 1 -21.07 -3.38 -6.25
C MET A 1 -20.47 -3.13 -4.88
N ARG A 2 -20.95 -3.75 -3.82
CA ARG A 2 -20.33 -3.69 -2.49
C ARG A 2 -19.57 -4.99 -2.29
N ALA A 3 -18.27 -4.95 -2.15
CA ALA A 3 -17.52 -6.05 -1.57
C ALA A 3 -17.46 -5.80 -0.05
N SER A 4 -17.91 -6.74 0.74
CA SER A 4 -17.78 -6.74 2.18
C SER A 4 -16.69 -7.73 2.55
N LEU A 5 -15.77 -7.34 3.41
CA LEU A 5 -14.81 -8.27 3.99
C LEU A 5 -15.54 -9.05 5.09
N GLU A 6 -15.95 -10.27 4.78
CA GLU A 6 -16.43 -11.22 5.77
C GLU A 6 -15.26 -12.12 6.15
N PRO A 7 -14.75 -12.08 7.39
CA PRO A 7 -13.54 -12.83 7.77
C PRO A 7 -13.62 -14.31 7.49
N GLY A 8 -14.82 -14.91 7.62
CA GLY A 8 -15.05 -16.31 7.29
C GLY A 8 -15.05 -16.65 5.80
N LYS A 9 -15.14 -15.65 4.92
CA LYS A 9 -15.16 -15.79 3.46
C LYS A 9 -13.93 -15.20 2.77
N LEU A 10 -12.87 -14.99 3.53
CA LEU A 10 -11.65 -14.37 3.03
C LEU A 10 -11.14 -15.04 1.74
N LYS A 11 -11.15 -16.37 1.72
CA LYS A 11 -10.65 -17.18 0.59
C LYS A 11 -11.48 -17.08 -0.69
N GLU A 12 -12.71 -16.62 -0.62
CA GLU A 12 -13.60 -16.54 -1.79
C GLU A 12 -13.45 -15.24 -2.58
N GLN A 13 -13.04 -14.14 -1.93
CA GLN A 13 -13.01 -12.80 -2.53
C GLN A 13 -11.66 -12.11 -2.45
N TRP A 14 -10.77 -12.57 -1.59
CA TRP A 14 -9.52 -11.91 -1.27
C TRP A 14 -8.36 -12.88 -1.31
N ASN A 15 -7.29 -12.46 -1.95
CA ASN A 15 -6.02 -13.17 -1.97
C ASN A 15 -5.16 -12.69 -0.81
N ALA A 16 -4.43 -13.60 -0.21
CA ALA A 16 -3.53 -13.33 0.89
C ALA A 16 -2.09 -13.33 0.40
N TRP A 17 -1.39 -12.23 0.65
CA TRP A 17 0.04 -12.13 0.39
C TRP A 17 0.78 -11.98 1.72
N VAL A 18 1.54 -13.01 2.09
CA VAL A 18 2.25 -13.08 3.37
C VAL A 18 3.72 -13.37 3.11
N VAL A 19 4.60 -12.52 3.64
CA VAL A 19 6.05 -12.62 3.48
C VAL A 19 6.74 -12.51 4.85
N GLY A 20 7.76 -13.33 5.06
CA GLY A 20 8.57 -13.31 6.28
C GLY A 20 7.78 -13.78 7.50
N SER A 21 7.99 -13.10 8.63
CA SER A 21 7.32 -13.39 9.91
C SER A 21 5.97 -12.66 10.05
N ALA A 22 5.23 -12.56 8.96
CA ALA A 22 3.89 -12.00 8.95
C ALA A 22 2.82 -13.07 9.04
N ALA A 23 1.61 -12.70 9.49
CA ALA A 23 0.44 -13.57 9.50
C ALA A 23 -0.84 -12.78 9.23
N LEU A 24 -1.84 -13.47 8.72
CA LEU A 24 -3.22 -13.02 8.63
C LEU A 24 -4.04 -13.92 9.54
N GLU A 25 -4.64 -13.35 10.57
CA GLU A 25 -5.39 -14.06 11.58
C GLU A 25 -6.86 -13.63 11.51
N PRO A 26 -7.74 -14.48 10.93
CA PRO A 26 -9.17 -14.25 10.97
C PRO A 26 -9.67 -14.39 12.43
N GLU A 27 -10.42 -13.40 12.88
CA GLU A 27 -11.20 -13.42 14.12
C GLU A 27 -12.69 -13.22 13.75
N ASP A 28 -13.59 -13.35 14.69
CA ASP A 28 -15.06 -13.42 14.45
C ASP A 28 -15.59 -12.36 13.48
N ASP A 29 -15.25 -11.09 13.70
CA ASP A 29 -15.73 -9.95 12.93
C ASP A 29 -14.61 -9.08 12.33
N LEU A 30 -13.36 -9.52 12.46
CA LEU A 30 -12.20 -8.78 11.97
C LEU A 30 -11.12 -9.68 11.37
N LEU A 31 -10.25 -9.09 10.59
CA LEU A 31 -9.01 -9.69 10.12
C LEU A 31 -7.83 -8.97 10.74
N ARG A 32 -7.00 -9.71 11.47
CA ARG A 32 -5.79 -9.19 12.05
C ARG A 32 -4.61 -9.39 11.10
N PHE A 33 -3.87 -8.32 10.86
CA PHE A 33 -2.62 -8.32 10.13
C PHE A 33 -1.48 -8.23 11.14
N VAL A 34 -0.67 -9.27 11.22
CA VAL A 34 0.42 -9.39 12.19
C VAL A 34 1.76 -9.32 11.47
N ASN A 35 2.62 -8.42 11.89
CA ASN A 35 4.00 -8.34 11.44
C ASN A 35 4.91 -8.30 12.67
N VAL A 36 5.76 -9.30 12.82
CA VAL A 36 6.69 -9.43 13.95
C VAL A 36 8.14 -9.52 13.45
N ASP A 37 9.08 -9.19 14.33
CA ASP A 37 10.53 -9.35 14.08
C ASP A 37 11.04 -8.68 12.79
N THR A 38 10.42 -7.57 12.40
CA THR A 38 10.86 -6.80 11.24
C THR A 38 12.14 -6.04 11.54
N THR A 39 13.07 -6.06 10.60
CA THR A 39 14.31 -5.28 10.66
C THR A 39 14.61 -4.69 9.28
N ARG A 40 15.63 -3.83 9.17
CA ARG A 40 16.11 -3.34 7.86
C ARG A 40 16.52 -4.45 6.89
N LYS A 41 16.84 -5.64 7.40
CA LYS A 41 17.29 -6.80 6.57
C LYS A 41 16.22 -7.89 6.47
N ARG A 42 15.18 -7.83 7.27
CA ARG A 42 14.06 -8.79 7.27
C ARG A 42 12.77 -8.04 7.15
N ALA A 43 12.15 -8.12 5.96
CA ALA A 43 10.81 -7.61 5.75
C ALA A 43 9.78 -8.63 6.20
N ALA A 44 8.68 -8.15 6.79
CA ALA A 44 7.46 -8.91 6.96
C ALA A 44 6.31 -8.11 6.34
N VAL A 45 5.47 -8.78 5.57
CA VAL A 45 4.33 -8.17 4.89
C VAL A 45 3.12 -9.06 5.06
N ALA A 46 2.04 -8.52 5.61
CA ALA A 46 0.72 -9.10 5.56
C ALA A 46 -0.18 -8.19 4.71
N GLN A 47 -0.75 -8.73 3.65
CA GLN A 47 -1.60 -8.00 2.72
C GLN A 47 -2.74 -8.88 2.25
N ILE A 48 -3.86 -8.26 1.94
CA ILE A 48 -4.91 -8.87 1.13
C ILE A 48 -5.19 -8.00 -0.08
N ASP A 49 -5.55 -8.61 -1.18
CA ASP A 49 -5.99 -7.95 -2.40
C ASP A 49 -7.07 -8.77 -3.11
N ASP A 50 -7.74 -8.18 -4.08
CA ASP A 50 -8.81 -8.81 -4.87
C ASP A 50 -8.46 -8.95 -6.36
N TYR A 51 -7.17 -8.90 -6.69
CA TYR A 51 -6.73 -8.88 -8.09
C TYR A 51 -5.59 -9.86 -8.41
N GLU A 52 -5.08 -10.62 -7.44
CA GLU A 52 -4.01 -11.61 -7.70
C GLU A 52 -4.38 -12.53 -8.86
N GLY A 53 -3.45 -12.73 -9.77
CA GLY A 53 -3.66 -13.56 -10.98
C GLY A 53 -4.49 -12.89 -12.08
N LEU A 54 -5.14 -11.77 -11.83
CA LEU A 54 -5.89 -11.04 -12.85
C LEU A 54 -4.97 -10.12 -13.65
N PRO A 55 -5.04 -10.12 -14.98
CA PRO A 55 -4.37 -9.08 -15.75
C PRO A 55 -4.99 -7.70 -15.44
N ARG A 56 -4.17 -6.64 -15.41
CA ARG A 56 -4.61 -5.29 -15.00
C ARG A 56 -5.87 -4.77 -15.69
N ARG A 57 -6.10 -5.16 -16.96
CA ARG A 57 -7.31 -4.80 -17.69
C ARG A 57 -8.59 -5.41 -17.09
N GLN A 58 -8.44 -6.45 -16.29
CA GLN A 58 -9.54 -7.17 -15.64
C GLN A 58 -9.67 -6.82 -14.16
N HIS A 59 -8.85 -5.91 -13.61
CA HIS A 59 -9.06 -5.42 -12.26
C HIS A 59 -10.48 -4.88 -12.10
N LEU A 60 -11.13 -5.28 -11.01
CA LEU A 60 -12.59 -5.20 -10.84
C LEU A 60 -13.14 -3.78 -10.73
N TRP A 61 -12.32 -2.85 -10.20
CA TRP A 61 -12.79 -1.56 -9.78
C TRP A 61 -12.61 -0.48 -10.85
N ARG A 62 -13.68 0.27 -11.10
CA ARG A 62 -13.69 1.40 -12.03
C ARG A 62 -14.35 2.61 -11.36
N PRO A 63 -13.81 3.82 -11.46
CA PRO A 63 -14.44 5.02 -10.94
C PRO A 63 -15.84 5.27 -11.56
N PRO A 64 -16.77 5.88 -10.79
CA PRO A 64 -16.60 6.36 -9.40
C PRO A 64 -16.69 5.23 -8.37
N LEU A 65 -15.85 5.31 -7.32
CA LEU A 65 -15.75 4.30 -6.27
C LEU A 65 -15.75 4.93 -4.88
N VAL A 66 -16.28 4.19 -3.91
CA VAL A 66 -16.18 4.50 -2.49
C VAL A 66 -15.61 3.26 -1.79
N MET A 67 -14.54 3.46 -1.04
CA MET A 67 -13.98 2.45 -0.12
C MET A 67 -14.25 2.90 1.31
N SER A 68 -14.81 2.02 2.12
CA SER A 68 -15.00 2.24 3.55
C SER A 68 -14.27 1.15 4.33
N VAL A 69 -13.35 1.54 5.18
CA VAL A 69 -12.53 0.63 5.98
C VAL A 69 -12.53 1.10 7.43
N ARG A 70 -12.81 0.19 8.36
CA ARG A 70 -12.59 0.41 9.78
C ARG A 70 -11.30 -0.25 10.19
N VAL A 71 -10.36 0.52 10.74
CA VAL A 71 -9.03 0.06 11.10
C VAL A 71 -8.75 0.38 12.57
N ARG A 72 -8.09 -0.54 13.26
CA ARG A 72 -7.52 -0.32 14.60
C ARG A 72 -6.08 -0.83 14.61
N PHE A 73 -5.20 -0.07 15.20
CA PHE A 73 -3.81 -0.46 15.43
C PHE A 73 -3.62 -0.90 16.88
N SER A 74 -2.72 -1.86 17.10
CA SER A 74 -2.38 -2.38 18.43
C SER A 74 -1.59 -1.40 19.29
N HIS A 75 -0.96 -0.39 18.67
CA HIS A 75 -0.10 0.58 19.33
C HIS A 75 -0.52 2.01 19.00
N PRO A 76 -0.26 2.99 19.87
CA PRO A 76 -0.36 4.40 19.54
C PRO A 76 0.50 4.78 18.33
N ALA A 77 0.13 5.83 17.63
CA ALA A 77 0.81 6.25 16.41
C ALA A 77 2.32 6.51 16.58
N GLY A 78 2.76 6.97 17.76
CA GLY A 78 4.18 7.20 18.05
C GLY A 78 5.00 5.93 18.29
N GLU A 79 4.35 4.81 18.58
CA GLU A 79 4.98 3.51 18.88
C GLU A 79 4.82 2.52 17.73
N LEU A 80 3.89 2.77 16.82
CA LEU A 80 3.66 1.92 15.67
C LEU A 80 4.88 1.96 14.75
N SER A 81 5.49 0.81 14.51
CA SER A 81 6.65 0.65 13.64
C SER A 81 6.25 0.04 12.30
N GLY A 82 6.77 0.58 11.20
CA GLY A 82 6.51 0.07 9.85
C GLY A 82 5.55 0.91 9.04
N THR A 83 4.90 0.29 8.07
CA THR A 83 3.93 0.91 7.16
C THR A 83 2.66 0.09 7.14
N ALA A 84 1.53 0.77 7.20
CA ALA A 84 0.21 0.15 7.09
C ALA A 84 -0.76 1.07 6.37
N GLY A 85 -1.68 0.51 5.59
CA GLY A 85 -2.65 1.32 4.87
C GLY A 85 -3.58 0.52 3.98
N PHE A 86 -4.37 1.23 3.23
CA PHE A 86 -5.35 0.68 2.28
C PHE A 86 -5.57 1.63 1.11
N GLY A 87 -6.11 1.12 0.02
CA GLY A 87 -6.37 1.94 -1.14
C GLY A 87 -6.59 1.12 -2.40
N PHE A 88 -6.56 1.81 -3.53
CA PHE A 88 -6.60 1.22 -4.87
C PHE A 88 -5.24 1.40 -5.54
N TRP A 89 -4.74 0.37 -6.18
CA TRP A 89 -3.52 0.46 -6.97
C TRP A 89 -3.49 -0.58 -8.09
N ASN A 90 -2.54 -0.44 -8.99
CA ASN A 90 -2.39 -1.33 -10.14
C ASN A 90 -1.20 -2.28 -10.04
N ASP A 91 -0.68 -2.52 -8.85
CA ASP A 91 0.52 -3.33 -8.56
C ASP A 91 1.67 -3.08 -9.56
N PRO A 92 2.22 -1.86 -9.58
CA PRO A 92 3.23 -1.51 -10.58
C PRO A 92 4.57 -2.22 -10.34
N PHE A 93 4.82 -2.68 -9.11
CA PHE A 93 6.10 -3.21 -8.65
C PHE A 93 6.11 -4.73 -8.51
N LEU A 94 5.08 -5.41 -9.00
CA LEU A 94 4.98 -6.89 -9.03
C LEU A 94 4.95 -7.53 -7.64
N MET A 95 4.41 -6.82 -6.65
CA MET A 95 4.38 -7.28 -5.25
C MET A 95 3.37 -8.40 -4.98
N THR A 96 2.38 -8.55 -5.84
CA THR A 96 1.27 -9.48 -5.66
C THR A 96 1.05 -10.41 -6.86
N GLY A 97 2.13 -10.79 -7.53
CA GLY A 97 2.09 -11.79 -8.60
C GLY A 97 1.94 -11.27 -10.03
N MET A 98 1.88 -9.94 -10.23
CA MET A 98 1.95 -9.39 -11.59
C MET A 98 3.26 -9.77 -12.28
N ARG A 99 3.21 -10.06 -13.57
CA ARG A 99 4.40 -10.49 -14.35
C ARG A 99 5.07 -9.35 -15.11
N VAL A 100 4.38 -8.24 -15.28
CA VAL A 100 4.87 -7.11 -16.08
C VAL A 100 4.75 -5.83 -15.26
N PRO A 101 5.83 -5.07 -15.09
CA PRO A 101 5.79 -3.78 -14.41
C PRO A 101 4.87 -2.80 -15.17
N ALA A 102 4.36 -1.81 -14.47
CA ALA A 102 3.54 -0.76 -15.04
C ALA A 102 3.87 0.60 -14.45
N LEU A 103 3.43 1.65 -15.13
CA LEU A 103 3.47 2.99 -14.54
C LEU A 103 2.53 3.03 -13.34
N PRO A 104 2.99 3.53 -12.18
CA PRO A 104 2.21 3.52 -10.95
C PRO A 104 0.93 4.32 -11.09
N ARG A 105 -0.18 3.70 -10.67
CA ARG A 105 -1.48 4.33 -10.47
C ARG A 105 -2.02 3.87 -9.14
N ALA A 106 -2.25 4.82 -8.22
CA ALA A 106 -2.69 4.51 -6.89
C ALA A 106 -3.51 5.63 -6.28
N LEU A 107 -4.41 5.25 -5.40
CA LEU A 107 -5.06 6.11 -4.44
C LEU A 107 -4.90 5.43 -3.09
N TRP A 108 -4.07 6.02 -2.21
CA TRP A 108 -3.69 5.43 -0.93
C TRP A 108 -4.04 6.30 0.24
N PHE A 109 -4.43 5.65 1.33
CA PHE A 109 -4.40 6.18 2.67
C PHE A 109 -3.53 5.26 3.52
N PHE A 110 -2.41 5.76 4.02
CA PHE A 110 -1.42 4.93 4.72
C PHE A 110 -0.64 5.69 5.79
N TYR A 111 -0.14 4.91 6.72
CA TYR A 111 0.79 5.33 7.76
C TYR A 111 2.20 4.82 7.43
N ALA A 112 3.21 5.65 7.72
CA ALA A 112 4.61 5.24 7.72
C ALA A 112 5.28 5.76 8.99
N SER A 113 5.96 4.87 9.72
CA SER A 113 6.70 5.25 10.93
C SER A 113 8.02 5.95 10.61
N LEU A 114 8.61 6.58 11.61
CA LEU A 114 10.02 6.96 11.56
C LEU A 114 10.90 5.68 11.45
N PRO A 115 12.02 5.69 10.74
CA PRO A 115 12.66 6.82 10.03
C PRO A 115 12.25 6.92 8.54
N SER A 116 10.98 6.72 8.22
CA SER A 116 10.52 6.81 6.83
C SER A 116 10.77 8.20 6.25
N ASN A 117 11.41 8.23 5.10
CA ASN A 117 11.63 9.43 4.29
C ASN A 117 10.75 9.46 3.03
N MET A 118 9.62 8.74 3.03
CA MET A 118 8.66 8.71 1.92
C MET A 118 7.90 10.02 1.84
N LYS A 119 8.57 11.08 1.42
CA LYS A 119 7.96 12.38 1.13
C LYS A 119 7.20 12.29 -0.19
N LEU A 120 5.93 12.68 -0.14
CA LEU A 120 5.06 12.82 -1.32
C LEU A 120 4.79 14.28 -1.66
N ALA A 121 5.19 15.21 -0.78
CA ALA A 121 5.14 16.65 -0.99
C ALA A 121 6.30 17.31 -0.26
N LEU A 122 6.77 18.44 -0.80
CA LEU A 122 7.95 19.16 -0.27
C LEU A 122 7.74 19.63 1.18
N ASN A 123 6.53 20.05 1.53
CA ASN A 123 6.18 20.62 2.82
C ASN A 123 5.61 19.60 3.81
N ALA A 124 5.63 18.32 3.49
CA ALA A 124 5.12 17.26 4.36
C ALA A 124 6.25 16.36 4.86
N PRO A 125 6.18 15.86 6.11
CA PRO A 125 7.16 14.90 6.59
C PRO A 125 7.07 13.58 5.83
N GLY A 126 8.16 12.82 5.80
CA GLY A 126 8.20 11.48 5.20
C GLY A 126 7.49 10.41 6.01
N HIS A 127 7.16 10.66 7.28
CA HIS A 127 6.47 9.77 8.21
C HIS A 127 5.05 10.27 8.55
N GLY A 128 4.29 9.48 9.27
CA GLY A 128 2.92 9.77 9.69
C GLY A 128 1.86 9.31 8.69
N TRP A 129 0.63 9.74 8.91
CA TRP A 129 -0.51 9.45 8.03
C TRP A 129 -0.46 10.27 6.76
N LYS A 130 -0.78 9.65 5.64
CA LYS A 130 -0.81 10.28 4.32
C LYS A 130 -2.01 9.81 3.52
N ALA A 131 -2.60 10.72 2.77
CA ALA A 131 -3.47 10.43 1.65
C ALA A 131 -2.76 10.86 0.35
N ALA A 132 -2.70 9.98 -0.61
CA ALA A 132 -2.01 10.25 -1.86
C ALA A 132 -2.75 9.69 -3.07
N THR A 133 -2.76 10.47 -4.14
CA THR A 133 -3.12 9.99 -5.48
C THR A 133 -1.89 10.05 -6.37
N LEU A 134 -1.67 8.98 -7.11
CA LEU A 134 -0.58 8.85 -8.07
C LEU A 134 -1.15 8.37 -9.41
N ASP A 135 -0.88 9.09 -10.47
CA ASP A 135 -1.19 8.67 -11.83
C ASP A 135 -0.03 9.00 -12.77
N ALA A 136 0.96 8.11 -12.77
CA ALA A 136 2.13 8.24 -13.63
C ALA A 136 1.84 7.96 -15.12
N GLY A 137 0.64 7.53 -15.45
CA GLY A 137 0.21 7.34 -16.84
C GLY A 137 -0.27 8.61 -17.54
N ARG A 138 -0.37 9.74 -16.83
CA ARG A 138 -0.74 11.02 -17.45
C ARG A 138 0.40 11.60 -18.28
N ALA A 139 0.06 12.27 -19.35
CA ALA A 139 1.06 12.91 -20.24
C ALA A 139 1.99 13.88 -19.48
N SER A 140 1.45 14.64 -18.51
CA SER A 140 2.24 15.52 -17.64
C SER A 140 3.24 14.75 -16.79
N ALA A 141 2.87 13.58 -16.25
CA ALA A 141 3.78 12.75 -15.47
C ALA A 141 4.87 12.12 -16.35
N LEU A 142 4.54 11.74 -17.59
CA LEU A 142 5.51 11.19 -18.54
C LEU A 142 6.58 12.20 -18.92
N LEU A 143 6.26 13.51 -19.00
CA LEU A 143 7.25 14.56 -19.22
C LEU A 143 8.30 14.64 -18.11
N TRP A 144 7.92 14.34 -16.87
CA TRP A 144 8.79 14.36 -15.71
C TRP A 144 9.45 13.01 -15.41
N ALA A 145 8.99 11.93 -16.05
CA ALA A 145 9.52 10.57 -15.82
C ALA A 145 11.04 10.45 -15.99
N PRO A 146 11.70 11.07 -16.97
CA PRO A 146 13.16 11.01 -17.10
C PRO A 146 13.90 11.65 -15.92
N LEU A 147 13.28 12.62 -15.23
CA LEU A 147 13.84 13.30 -14.08
C LEU A 147 13.49 12.63 -12.74
N ALA A 148 12.58 11.66 -12.72
CA ALA A 148 12.16 11.00 -11.50
C ALA A 148 13.32 10.36 -10.71
N PRO A 149 14.31 9.68 -11.32
CA PRO A 149 15.44 9.13 -10.60
C PRO A 149 16.28 10.19 -9.85
N LEU A 150 16.27 11.43 -10.32
CA LEU A 150 16.94 12.54 -9.67
C LEU A 150 16.04 13.23 -8.63
N LEU A 151 14.78 13.46 -8.98
CA LEU A 151 13.85 14.24 -8.15
C LEU A 151 13.40 13.47 -6.91
N ILE A 152 13.19 12.14 -7.00
CA ILE A 152 12.74 11.34 -5.87
C ILE A 152 13.78 11.33 -4.73
N PRO A 153 15.07 11.05 -4.97
CA PRO A 153 16.09 11.18 -3.94
C PRO A 153 16.20 12.61 -3.38
N LEU A 154 16.14 13.62 -4.25
CA LEU A 154 16.25 15.02 -3.85
C LEU A 154 15.10 15.44 -2.92
N MET A 155 13.88 14.98 -3.17
CA MET A 155 12.74 15.23 -2.29
C MET A 155 12.88 14.55 -0.91
N ASN A 156 13.68 13.50 -0.83
CA ASN A 156 13.89 12.70 0.36
C ASN A 156 15.22 13.01 1.08
N VAL A 157 16.01 13.97 0.60
CA VAL A 157 17.17 14.44 1.33
C VAL A 157 16.70 15.14 2.61
N HIS A 158 17.07 14.58 3.77
CA HIS A 158 16.86 15.24 5.04
C HIS A 158 17.73 16.52 5.07
N ARG A 159 17.11 17.65 5.17
CA ARG A 159 17.83 18.82 5.71
C ARG A 159 18.08 18.51 7.18
N ILE A 160 19.33 18.25 7.50
CA ILE A 160 19.88 18.21 8.85
C ILE A 160 19.69 19.59 9.49
#